data_232caa725bb7dd888396812be6733255
#
_entry.id   232caa725bb7dd888396812be6733255
#
_cell.length_a   1.000
_cell.length_b   1.000
_cell.length_c   1.000
_cell.angle_alpha   90.00
_cell.angle_beta   90.00
_cell.angle_gamma   90.00
#
_symmetry.space_group_name_H-M   'P 1'
#
loop_
_entity.id
_entity.type
_entity.pdbx_description
1 polymer ?
#
loop_
_entity_poly.entity_id
_entity_poly.type
_entity_poly.pdbx_seq_one_letter_code
_entity_poly.pdbx_strand_id
1 'polypeptide(L)'
;MMASNVSRDVSQDQSSVVQTCKPWYAFATVAAGRFVRFASRVTKHGGSALPGKVVEKIDPGFLTRTLGQLPLGVVLVSGTNGKTTTTRMVASMLSDLGLKVFTNPTGSNFVRGVVSALLTEVTLGGKLDADIAVLELDEAYAVHFVKQVKPRYALLLNVMRDQLDRFGEIDTTAKLLSHVAAATTGTVVLNREDPRIAALAAKAPAGTTVRYFGLADDLRRYFPSDDDMATTVSVEGAAGPLPSARTPLSPRSELRGASAGTAELPADVTLTAVGDHKATFQMDGQGYATDVKLEGVYNLYNAAAALAVVRAVAADAQAMFLPFEDALADSVDADGADTGTETDGNGSHDAIDQAAADEILRAAGVSPRMIAFAHATTQAMIDTAGEVTPAFGRGEVITVNGTPVELLLVKNPMGFRLSLASFKPEGCDTMICINDEYADGRDMSWLWDVDFTSLRGTGVKAVSGVRAWDMALRLEYDQVPVESVSTDLEESVVDFVNANSGTPKHIYCTYTAMLKTRAALAKIADVADAGVGK
;
A
#
# COMPACT_ATOMS: atom_id res chain seq x y z
N MET A 1 -8.52 -23.44 39.93
CA MET A 1 -8.21 -24.61 39.07
C MET A 1 -8.67 -24.43 37.61
N MET A 2 -9.59 -23.50 37.32
CA MET A 2 -10.04 -23.22 35.92
C MET A 2 -9.06 -22.34 35.12
N ALA A 3 -8.31 -21.44 35.75
CA ALA A 3 -7.35 -20.55 35.05
C ALA A 3 -6.16 -21.28 34.38
N SER A 4 -5.86 -22.51 34.76
CA SER A 4 -4.73 -23.27 34.18
C SER A 4 -5.09 -24.03 32.89
N ASN A 5 -6.38 -24.19 32.57
CA ASN A 5 -6.81 -24.85 31.35
C ASN A 5 -7.01 -23.88 30.18
N VAL A 6 -7.42 -22.63 30.48
CA VAL A 6 -7.62 -21.58 29.47
C VAL A 6 -6.29 -21.17 28.83
N SER A 7 -5.20 -21.15 29.60
CA SER A 7 -3.86 -20.84 29.04
C SER A 7 -3.29 -21.94 28.14
N ARG A 8 -3.87 -23.15 28.17
CA ARG A 8 -3.44 -24.25 27.29
C ARG A 8 -4.14 -24.26 25.93
N ASP A 9 -5.40 -23.85 25.86
CA ASP A 9 -6.12 -23.84 24.58
C ASP A 9 -5.71 -22.67 23.67
N VAL A 10 -5.46 -21.48 24.24
CA VAL A 10 -4.91 -20.34 23.46
C VAL A 10 -3.52 -20.63 22.90
N SER A 11 -2.75 -21.54 23.55
CA SER A 11 -1.43 -21.94 23.06
C SER A 11 -1.46 -23.06 22.02
N GLN A 12 -2.58 -23.77 21.85
CA GLN A 12 -2.64 -24.94 20.96
C GLN A 12 -3.13 -24.61 19.54
N ASP A 13 -3.93 -23.57 19.35
CA ASP A 13 -4.38 -23.20 17.99
C ASP A 13 -3.35 -22.36 17.22
N GLN A 14 -2.33 -21.79 17.91
CA GLN A 14 -1.19 -21.13 17.28
C GLN A 14 -0.07 -22.12 16.82
N SER A 15 -0.23 -23.42 16.99
CA SER A 15 0.84 -24.41 16.86
C SER A 15 1.02 -25.04 15.48
N SER A 16 0.47 -24.49 14.39
CA SER A 16 0.84 -24.92 13.04
C SER A 16 1.97 -24.08 12.40
N VAL A 17 2.52 -23.09 13.13
CA VAL A 17 3.77 -22.44 12.73
C VAL A 17 4.89 -23.46 12.95
N VAL A 18 5.52 -23.90 11.86
CA VAL A 18 6.74 -24.70 11.89
C VAL A 18 7.70 -24.04 12.89
N GLN A 19 7.80 -24.59 14.10
CA GLN A 19 8.83 -24.19 15.06
C GLN A 19 10.17 -24.56 14.42
N THR A 20 10.74 -23.64 13.65
CA THR A 20 12.12 -23.76 13.21
C THR A 20 12.98 -23.74 14.45
N CYS A 21 13.61 -24.87 14.80
CA CYS A 21 14.50 -24.97 15.93
C CYS A 21 15.46 -23.78 15.91
N LYS A 22 15.47 -23.01 16.99
CA LYS A 22 16.39 -21.88 17.14
C LYS A 22 17.82 -22.44 17.17
N PRO A 23 18.67 -22.15 16.16
CA PRO A 23 20.04 -22.67 16.19
C PRO A 23 20.77 -22.08 17.40
N TRP A 24 21.70 -22.84 17.98
CA TRP A 24 22.41 -22.42 19.19
C TRP A 24 23.15 -21.08 19.04
N TYR A 25 23.52 -20.73 17.81
CA TYR A 25 24.18 -19.43 17.47
C TYR A 25 23.23 -18.29 17.14
N ALA A 26 21.90 -18.50 17.17
CA ALA A 26 20.93 -17.46 16.83
C ALA A 26 21.03 -16.20 17.70
N PHE A 27 21.62 -16.29 18.89
CA PHE A 27 21.91 -15.14 19.74
C PHE A 27 22.92 -14.18 19.11
N ALA A 28 23.82 -14.67 18.25
CA ALA A 28 24.82 -13.86 17.57
C ALA A 28 24.31 -13.27 16.23
N THR A 29 23.19 -13.77 15.68
CA THR A 29 22.65 -13.36 14.36
C THR A 29 22.40 -11.86 14.30
N VAL A 30 21.74 -11.29 15.29
CA VAL A 30 21.41 -9.85 15.33
C VAL A 30 22.67 -9.01 15.44
N ALA A 31 23.60 -9.38 16.33
CA ALA A 31 24.88 -8.68 16.50
C ALA A 31 25.70 -8.69 15.22
N ALA A 32 25.83 -9.86 14.57
CA ALA A 32 26.52 -10.00 13.29
C ALA A 32 25.87 -9.16 12.18
N GLY A 33 24.54 -9.21 12.06
CA GLY A 33 23.79 -8.41 11.08
C GLY A 33 23.95 -6.90 11.28
N ARG A 34 23.91 -6.44 12.54
CA ARG A 34 24.13 -5.03 12.89
C ARG A 34 25.57 -4.59 12.62
N PHE A 35 26.54 -5.46 12.90
CA PHE A 35 27.93 -5.18 12.58
C PHE A 35 28.16 -5.02 11.07
N VAL A 36 27.61 -5.92 10.26
CA VAL A 36 27.68 -5.82 8.78
C VAL A 36 27.02 -4.53 8.31
N ARG A 37 25.88 -4.14 8.89
CA ARG A 37 25.22 -2.87 8.56
C ARG A 37 26.09 -1.66 8.90
N PHE A 38 26.72 -1.66 10.06
CA PHE A 38 27.65 -0.60 10.46
C PHE A 38 28.85 -0.53 9.49
N ALA A 39 29.49 -1.66 9.21
CA ALA A 39 30.62 -1.75 8.29
C ALA A 39 30.26 -1.24 6.88
N SER A 40 29.08 -1.63 6.34
CA SER A 40 28.64 -1.20 5.02
C SER A 40 28.36 0.32 4.95
N ARG A 41 27.90 0.93 6.04
CA ARG A 41 27.73 2.39 6.13
C ARG A 41 29.07 3.13 6.14
N VAL A 42 30.03 2.63 6.92
CA VAL A 42 31.38 3.25 7.02
C VAL A 42 32.13 3.18 5.70
N THR A 43 32.01 2.05 4.98
CA THR A 43 32.70 1.84 3.70
C THR A 43 31.99 2.50 2.51
N LYS A 44 30.84 3.20 2.73
CA LYS A 44 30.00 3.80 1.66
C LYS A 44 29.60 2.81 0.54
N HIS A 45 29.76 1.53 0.75
CA HIS A 45 29.25 0.46 -0.12
C HIS A 45 27.79 0.20 0.26
N GLY A 46 26.94 1.22 0.05
CA GLY A 46 25.59 1.24 0.54
C GLY A 46 24.65 0.41 -0.32
N GLY A 47 24.32 -0.78 0.18
CA GLY A 47 23.12 -1.49 -0.25
C GLY A 47 22.36 -1.92 1.00
N SER A 48 21.09 -1.55 1.13
CA SER A 48 20.18 -2.00 2.19
C SER A 48 20.06 -3.54 2.24
N ALA A 49 20.47 -4.23 1.17
CA ALA A 49 20.39 -5.68 1.00
C ALA A 49 21.53 -6.47 1.66
N LEU A 50 22.73 -5.89 1.84
CA LEU A 50 23.90 -6.65 2.28
C LEU A 50 23.77 -7.23 3.69
N PRO A 51 23.30 -6.51 4.71
CA PRO A 51 23.08 -7.08 6.03
C PRO A 51 22.08 -8.24 6.00
N GLY A 52 20.98 -8.08 5.28
CA GLY A 52 19.97 -9.11 5.11
C GLY A 52 20.52 -10.35 4.41
N LYS A 53 21.33 -10.19 3.35
CA LYS A 53 21.98 -11.30 2.64
C LYS A 53 22.91 -12.11 3.55
N VAL A 54 23.65 -11.45 4.42
CA VAL A 54 24.55 -12.13 5.37
C VAL A 54 23.74 -12.89 6.40
N VAL A 55 22.71 -12.27 6.98
CA VAL A 55 21.84 -12.94 7.97
C VAL A 55 21.10 -14.12 7.36
N GLU A 56 20.51 -13.97 6.16
CA GLU A 56 19.85 -15.07 5.45
C GLU A 56 20.77 -16.28 5.25
N LYS A 57 22.07 -16.05 5.02
CA LYS A 57 23.07 -17.11 4.86
C LYS A 57 23.48 -17.74 6.18
N ILE A 58 23.61 -16.96 7.26
CA ILE A 58 24.03 -17.43 8.59
C ILE A 58 22.86 -18.12 9.29
N ASP A 59 21.67 -17.53 9.22
CA ASP A 59 20.49 -17.97 9.94
C ASP A 59 19.23 -17.87 9.03
N PRO A 60 19.01 -18.86 8.15
CA PRO A 60 17.88 -18.88 7.22
C PRO A 60 16.51 -18.81 7.90
N GLY A 61 16.41 -19.25 9.16
CA GLY A 61 15.18 -19.23 9.93
C GLY A 61 14.90 -17.90 10.65
N PHE A 62 15.80 -16.93 10.59
CA PHE A 62 15.66 -15.65 11.31
C PHE A 62 14.36 -14.93 10.98
N LEU A 63 14.05 -14.77 9.67
CA LEU A 63 12.85 -14.09 9.20
C LEU A 63 11.57 -14.74 9.74
N THR A 64 11.45 -16.06 9.55
CA THR A 64 10.26 -16.82 9.98
C THR A 64 10.06 -16.77 11.49
N ARG A 65 11.12 -16.97 12.27
CA ARG A 65 11.04 -16.91 13.73
C ARG A 65 10.73 -15.53 14.27
N THR A 66 11.24 -14.48 13.60
CA THR A 66 11.02 -13.11 14.06
C THR A 66 9.61 -12.66 13.78
N LEU A 67 9.12 -12.85 12.54
CA LEU A 67 7.75 -12.50 12.17
C LEU A 67 6.69 -13.42 12.81
N GLY A 68 7.07 -14.66 13.14
CA GLY A 68 6.21 -15.59 13.87
C GLY A 68 5.93 -15.20 15.33
N GLN A 69 6.59 -14.15 15.86
CA GLN A 69 6.30 -13.60 17.20
C GLN A 69 5.10 -12.65 17.21
N LEU A 70 4.66 -12.20 16.03
CA LEU A 70 3.62 -11.19 15.90
C LEU A 70 2.22 -11.79 16.18
N PRO A 71 1.47 -11.31 17.16
CA PRO A 71 0.19 -11.89 17.53
C PRO A 71 -0.87 -11.74 16.41
N LEU A 72 -0.86 -10.63 15.68
CA LEU A 72 -1.74 -10.39 14.53
C LEU A 72 -1.10 -10.78 13.19
N GLY A 73 0.13 -11.31 13.20
CA GLY A 73 0.80 -11.82 12.02
C GLY A 73 1.28 -10.76 11.04
N VAL A 74 1.19 -11.06 9.75
CA VAL A 74 1.75 -10.24 8.66
C VAL A 74 0.67 -9.88 7.67
N VAL A 75 0.57 -8.59 7.34
CA VAL A 75 -0.10 -8.06 6.15
C VAL A 75 0.95 -7.94 5.04
N LEU A 76 0.71 -8.60 3.92
CA LEU A 76 1.53 -8.50 2.72
C LEU A 76 0.80 -7.68 1.66
N VAL A 77 1.37 -6.54 1.27
CA VAL A 77 0.83 -5.67 0.21
C VAL A 77 1.65 -5.86 -1.05
N SER A 78 0.98 -6.22 -2.16
CA SER A 78 1.62 -6.41 -3.46
C SER A 78 0.69 -6.01 -4.61
N GLY A 79 1.25 -5.88 -5.82
CA GLY A 79 0.56 -5.43 -7.03
C GLY A 79 1.39 -4.39 -7.77
N THR A 80 1.04 -4.07 -9.01
CA THR A 80 1.87 -3.22 -9.87
C THR A 80 1.95 -1.77 -9.36
N ASN A 81 0.81 -1.14 -9.08
CA ASN A 81 0.72 0.24 -8.63
C ASN A 81 0.10 0.36 -7.23
N GLY A 82 0.43 1.45 -6.53
CA GLY A 82 -0.15 1.77 -5.22
C GLY A 82 0.52 1.11 -4.03
N LYS A 83 1.42 0.12 -4.19
CA LYS A 83 2.05 -0.65 -3.11
C LYS A 83 2.54 0.21 -1.94
N THR A 84 3.46 1.12 -2.19
CA THR A 84 4.09 1.95 -1.15
C THR A 84 3.08 2.84 -0.42
N THR A 85 2.21 3.50 -1.20
CA THR A 85 1.18 4.37 -0.64
C THR A 85 0.23 3.57 0.24
N THR A 86 -0.28 2.44 -0.26
CA THR A 86 -1.24 1.63 0.49
C THR A 86 -0.60 0.96 1.70
N THR A 87 0.65 0.47 1.60
CA THR A 87 1.38 -0.09 2.75
C THR A 87 1.53 0.95 3.86
N ARG A 88 1.88 2.20 3.49
CA ARG A 88 1.98 3.30 4.45
C ARG A 88 0.62 3.66 5.05
N MET A 89 -0.45 3.69 4.25
CA MET A 89 -1.81 3.92 4.74
C MET A 89 -2.21 2.86 5.78
N VAL A 90 -2.08 1.58 5.45
CA VAL A 90 -2.39 0.49 6.37
C VAL A 90 -1.57 0.58 7.65
N ALA A 91 -0.25 0.83 7.53
CA ALA A 91 0.64 0.95 8.70
C ALA A 91 0.27 2.16 9.58
N SER A 92 0.00 3.33 8.98
CA SER A 92 -0.42 4.53 9.71
C SER A 92 -1.75 4.30 10.42
N MET A 93 -2.78 3.84 9.70
CA MET A 93 -4.11 3.61 10.26
C MET A 93 -4.08 2.62 11.43
N LEU A 94 -3.36 1.50 11.31
CA LEU A 94 -3.21 0.53 12.40
C LEU A 94 -2.44 1.12 13.59
N SER A 95 -1.45 1.99 13.33
CA SER A 95 -0.69 2.68 14.39
C SER A 95 -1.56 3.73 15.10
N ASP A 96 -2.35 4.49 14.35
CA ASP A 96 -3.26 5.52 14.89
C ASP A 96 -4.40 4.88 15.69
N LEU A 97 -4.78 3.65 15.36
CA LEU A 97 -5.69 2.80 16.15
C LEU A 97 -5.01 2.12 17.34
N GLY A 98 -3.74 2.42 17.62
CA GLY A 98 -3.02 2.05 18.84
C GLY A 98 -2.14 0.81 18.74
N LEU A 99 -2.06 0.12 17.59
CA LEU A 99 -1.16 -1.03 17.41
C LEU A 99 0.29 -0.59 17.19
N LYS A 100 1.22 -1.42 17.60
CA LYS A 100 2.63 -1.28 17.25
C LYS A 100 2.93 -2.02 15.96
N VAL A 101 3.17 -1.28 14.89
CA VAL A 101 3.32 -1.80 13.54
C VAL A 101 4.80 -1.85 13.14
N PHE A 102 5.25 -3.00 12.65
CA PHE A 102 6.52 -3.11 11.94
C PHE A 102 6.29 -2.97 10.44
N THR A 103 7.11 -2.18 9.76
CA THR A 103 7.08 -2.04 8.30
C THR A 103 8.47 -1.96 7.70
N ASN A 104 8.63 -2.37 6.45
CA ASN A 104 9.90 -2.21 5.75
C ASN A 104 10.01 -0.82 5.12
N PRO A 105 11.22 -0.23 5.10
CA PRO A 105 11.44 1.08 4.48
C PRO A 105 11.11 1.08 2.99
N THR A 106 10.65 2.23 2.50
CA THR A 106 10.41 2.47 1.07
C THR A 106 11.64 2.09 0.23
N GLY A 107 11.42 1.37 -0.87
CA GLY A 107 12.49 0.88 -1.74
C GLY A 107 13.20 -0.39 -1.24
N SER A 108 12.82 -0.93 -0.08
CA SER A 108 13.33 -2.22 0.44
C SER A 108 12.29 -3.34 0.27
N ASN A 109 11.65 -3.39 -0.91
CA ASN A 109 10.53 -4.26 -1.28
C ASN A 109 10.93 -5.69 -1.68
N PHE A 110 12.00 -6.21 -1.08
CA PHE A 110 12.53 -7.56 -1.28
C PHE A 110 12.90 -8.20 0.06
N VAL A 111 12.92 -9.54 0.12
CA VAL A 111 13.10 -10.33 1.36
C VAL A 111 14.29 -9.86 2.20
N ARG A 112 15.46 -9.62 1.58
CA ARG A 112 16.66 -9.14 2.29
C ARG A 112 16.50 -7.74 2.85
N GLY A 113 15.67 -6.90 2.23
CA GLY A 113 15.29 -5.59 2.73
C GLY A 113 14.51 -5.69 4.03
N VAL A 114 13.52 -6.58 4.07
CA VAL A 114 12.74 -6.89 5.28
C VAL A 114 13.65 -7.39 6.40
N VAL A 115 14.55 -8.35 6.11
CA VAL A 115 15.53 -8.85 7.11
C VAL A 115 16.41 -7.71 7.62
N SER A 116 16.89 -6.84 6.75
CA SER A 116 17.72 -5.69 7.15
C SER A 116 16.95 -4.68 8.01
N ALA A 117 15.66 -4.49 7.76
CA ALA A 117 14.79 -3.65 8.58
C ALA A 117 14.57 -4.30 9.98
N LEU A 118 14.26 -5.59 10.02
CA LEU A 118 14.11 -6.33 11.28
C LEU A 118 15.34 -6.23 12.19
N LEU A 119 16.54 -6.26 11.63
CA LEU A 119 17.77 -6.12 12.40
C LEU A 119 17.88 -4.81 13.20
N THR A 120 17.15 -3.76 12.80
CA THR A 120 17.13 -2.48 13.53
C THR A 120 16.12 -2.48 14.66
N GLU A 121 15.02 -3.18 14.50
CA GLU A 121 13.89 -3.17 15.42
C GLU A 121 13.98 -4.24 16.51
N VAL A 122 14.53 -5.43 16.19
CA VAL A 122 14.63 -6.51 17.18
C VAL A 122 15.63 -6.19 18.30
N THR A 123 15.39 -6.69 19.49
CA THR A 123 16.41 -6.68 20.56
C THR A 123 17.60 -7.58 20.18
N LEU A 124 18.72 -7.49 20.91
CA LEU A 124 19.86 -8.41 20.71
C LEU A 124 19.48 -9.87 20.90
N GLY A 125 18.47 -10.15 21.71
CA GLY A 125 17.91 -11.51 21.88
C GLY A 125 16.98 -11.96 20.76
N GLY A 126 16.73 -11.12 19.74
CA GLY A 126 15.85 -11.41 18.59
C GLY A 126 14.37 -11.23 18.88
N LYS A 127 13.98 -10.52 19.96
CA LYS A 127 12.59 -10.19 20.25
C LYS A 127 12.18 -8.97 19.42
N LEU A 128 11.07 -9.08 18.71
CA LEU A 128 10.41 -7.99 18.01
C LEU A 128 9.27 -7.45 18.88
N ASP A 129 9.31 -6.17 19.20
CA ASP A 129 8.24 -5.50 19.95
C ASP A 129 7.29 -4.82 18.95
N ALA A 130 6.41 -5.63 18.36
CA ALA A 130 5.34 -5.19 17.47
C ALA A 130 4.15 -6.14 17.59
N ASP A 131 2.95 -5.66 17.25
CA ASP A 131 1.71 -6.44 17.29
C ASP A 131 1.42 -7.06 15.90
N ILE A 132 1.81 -6.36 14.83
CA ILE A 132 1.58 -6.73 13.44
C ILE A 132 2.72 -6.22 12.55
N ALA A 133 2.96 -6.89 11.42
CA ALA A 133 3.82 -6.36 10.36
C ALA A 133 2.99 -6.01 9.12
N VAL A 134 3.29 -4.87 8.51
CA VAL A 134 2.73 -4.46 7.21
C VAL A 134 3.89 -4.31 6.23
N LEU A 135 3.96 -5.22 5.26
CA LEU A 135 5.12 -5.36 4.39
C LEU A 135 4.76 -5.09 2.93
N GLU A 136 5.53 -4.19 2.30
CA GLU A 136 5.52 -4.00 0.85
C GLU A 136 6.49 -4.99 0.20
N LEU A 137 6.01 -5.82 -0.73
CA LEU A 137 6.86 -6.66 -1.55
C LEU A 137 6.49 -6.57 -3.03
N ASP A 138 7.51 -6.50 -3.84
CA ASP A 138 7.38 -6.62 -5.29
C ASP A 138 6.94 -8.04 -5.68
N GLU A 139 6.20 -8.21 -6.75
CA GLU A 139 5.46 -9.42 -7.08
C GLU A 139 6.38 -10.67 -7.14
N ALA A 140 7.55 -10.53 -7.77
CA ALA A 140 8.51 -11.63 -7.85
C ALA A 140 9.11 -11.98 -6.48
N TYR A 141 9.38 -10.97 -5.65
CA TYR A 141 9.95 -11.18 -4.32
C TYR A 141 8.91 -11.68 -3.31
N ALA A 142 7.64 -11.31 -3.50
CA ALA A 142 6.54 -11.84 -2.70
C ALA A 142 6.45 -13.38 -2.78
N VAL A 143 6.67 -13.96 -3.97
CA VAL A 143 6.72 -15.44 -4.14
C VAL A 143 7.83 -16.09 -3.30
N HIS A 144 9.00 -15.45 -3.19
CA HIS A 144 10.09 -15.95 -2.35
C HIS A 144 9.78 -15.79 -0.86
N PHE A 145 9.12 -14.71 -0.49
CA PHE A 145 8.72 -14.44 0.90
C PHE A 145 7.69 -15.46 1.40
N VAL A 146 6.63 -15.72 0.63
CA VAL A 146 5.55 -16.61 1.07
C VAL A 146 5.96 -18.09 1.17
N LYS A 147 7.11 -18.46 0.63
CA LYS A 147 7.73 -19.77 0.87
C LYS A 147 8.29 -19.92 2.28
N GLN A 148 8.66 -18.81 2.91
CA GLN A 148 9.28 -18.77 4.23
C GLN A 148 8.28 -18.34 5.31
N VAL A 149 7.45 -17.34 5.01
CA VAL A 149 6.48 -16.74 5.94
C VAL A 149 5.11 -16.74 5.28
N LYS A 150 4.14 -17.40 5.90
CA LYS A 150 2.74 -17.38 5.47
C LYS A 150 2.11 -16.09 5.98
N PRO A 151 1.67 -15.16 5.12
CA PRO A 151 0.98 -13.96 5.59
C PRO A 151 -0.39 -14.35 6.14
N ARG A 152 -0.79 -13.68 7.21
CA ARG A 152 -2.17 -13.81 7.71
C ARG A 152 -3.12 -13.01 6.82
N TYR A 153 -2.69 -11.85 6.36
CA TYR A 153 -3.45 -11.00 5.46
C TYR A 153 -2.66 -10.72 4.19
N ALA A 154 -3.32 -10.75 3.04
CA ALA A 154 -2.75 -10.29 1.79
C ALA A 154 -3.65 -9.23 1.17
N LEU A 155 -3.05 -8.12 0.72
CA LEU A 155 -3.71 -7.10 -0.07
C LEU A 155 -3.12 -7.10 -1.48
N LEU A 156 -3.92 -7.47 -2.47
CA LEU A 156 -3.53 -7.53 -3.86
C LEU A 156 -4.24 -6.42 -4.65
N LEU A 157 -3.44 -5.41 -5.06
CA LEU A 157 -3.98 -4.13 -5.53
C LEU A 157 -4.42 -4.17 -6.99
N ASN A 158 -3.51 -4.51 -7.90
CA ASN A 158 -3.76 -4.49 -9.34
C ASN A 158 -2.65 -5.19 -10.09
N VAL A 159 -2.95 -5.57 -11.35
CA VAL A 159 -1.98 -6.04 -12.33
C VAL A 159 -2.09 -5.15 -13.55
N MET A 160 -1.05 -4.40 -13.83
CA MET A 160 -0.99 -3.45 -14.93
C MET A 160 0.30 -3.66 -15.71
N ARG A 161 0.34 -3.14 -16.93
CA ARG A 161 1.57 -3.09 -17.71
C ARG A 161 2.60 -2.24 -16.97
N ASP A 162 3.69 -2.84 -16.56
CA ASP A 162 4.84 -2.21 -15.93
C ASP A 162 6.10 -2.62 -16.72
N GLN A 163 7.27 -2.52 -16.16
CA GLN A 163 8.55 -2.84 -16.78
C GLN A 163 8.55 -4.23 -17.46
N LEU A 164 8.19 -4.28 -18.74
CA LEU A 164 8.08 -5.53 -19.52
C LEU A 164 9.41 -6.30 -19.58
N ASP A 165 10.53 -5.59 -19.50
CA ASP A 165 11.87 -6.16 -19.42
C ASP A 165 12.12 -6.99 -18.15
N ARG A 166 11.37 -6.75 -17.06
CA ARG A 166 11.52 -7.47 -15.79
C ARG A 166 10.48 -8.56 -15.56
N PHE A 167 9.24 -8.35 -15.97
CA PHE A 167 8.11 -9.21 -15.59
C PHE A 167 7.42 -9.90 -16.75
N GLY A 168 7.72 -9.54 -18.00
CA GLY A 168 7.08 -10.10 -19.16
C GLY A 168 5.59 -9.69 -19.28
N GLU A 169 4.73 -10.63 -19.63
CA GLU A 169 3.32 -10.37 -19.84
C GLU A 169 2.56 -10.16 -18.51
N ILE A 170 1.47 -9.39 -18.55
CA ILE A 170 0.57 -9.09 -17.42
C ILE A 170 0.09 -10.37 -16.71
N ASP A 171 -0.20 -11.42 -17.47
CA ASP A 171 -0.65 -12.71 -16.92
C ASP A 171 0.45 -13.41 -16.10
N THR A 172 1.73 -13.16 -16.40
CA THR A 172 2.84 -13.64 -15.57
C THR A 172 2.84 -12.98 -14.20
N THR A 173 2.59 -11.66 -14.15
CA THR A 173 2.47 -10.91 -12.90
C THR A 173 1.26 -11.40 -12.09
N ALA A 174 0.11 -11.60 -12.70
CA ALA A 174 -1.06 -12.19 -12.06
C ALA A 174 -0.76 -13.59 -11.48
N LYS A 175 0.01 -14.42 -12.24
CA LYS A 175 0.46 -15.73 -11.76
C LYS A 175 1.38 -15.64 -10.55
N LEU A 176 2.28 -14.64 -10.49
CA LEU A 176 3.12 -14.42 -9.30
C LEU A 176 2.26 -14.07 -8.08
N LEU A 177 1.29 -13.17 -8.23
CA LEU A 177 0.37 -12.79 -7.16
C LEU A 177 -0.55 -13.95 -6.72
N SER A 178 -0.86 -14.89 -7.60
CA SER A 178 -1.63 -16.08 -7.24
C SER A 178 -0.95 -16.94 -6.17
N HIS A 179 0.39 -16.96 -6.12
CA HIS A 179 1.13 -17.65 -5.06
C HIS A 179 0.98 -16.96 -3.70
N VAL A 180 0.81 -15.63 -3.69
CA VAL A 180 0.54 -14.88 -2.46
C VAL A 180 -0.86 -15.22 -1.94
N ALA A 181 -1.89 -15.16 -2.80
CA ALA A 181 -3.24 -15.56 -2.43
C ALA A 181 -3.30 -16.99 -1.88
N ALA A 182 -2.63 -17.94 -2.59
CA ALA A 182 -2.58 -19.35 -2.18
C ALA A 182 -1.80 -19.62 -0.87
N ALA A 183 -0.95 -18.68 -0.45
CA ALA A 183 -0.16 -18.82 0.77
C ALA A 183 -0.77 -18.11 1.99
N THR A 184 -1.80 -17.30 1.80
CA THR A 184 -2.46 -16.51 2.85
C THR A 184 -3.31 -17.41 3.74
N THR A 185 -3.25 -17.20 5.06
CA THR A 185 -3.89 -18.09 6.03
C THR A 185 -5.16 -17.53 6.66
N GLY A 186 -5.35 -16.22 6.70
CA GLY A 186 -6.52 -15.55 7.29
C GLY A 186 -7.39 -14.89 6.22
N THR A 187 -7.06 -13.69 5.77
CA THR A 187 -7.88 -12.93 4.83
C THR A 187 -7.09 -12.46 3.60
N VAL A 188 -7.65 -12.67 2.41
CA VAL A 188 -7.17 -12.09 1.15
C VAL A 188 -8.10 -10.95 0.75
N VAL A 189 -7.55 -9.75 0.60
CA VAL A 189 -8.27 -8.56 0.13
C VAL A 189 -7.88 -8.30 -1.32
N LEU A 190 -8.86 -8.28 -2.20
CA LEU A 190 -8.70 -8.23 -3.66
C LEU A 190 -9.37 -7.00 -4.26
N ASN A 191 -8.77 -6.45 -5.30
CA ASN A 191 -9.39 -5.42 -6.11
C ASN A 191 -10.51 -6.03 -6.97
N ARG A 192 -11.76 -5.61 -6.73
CA ARG A 192 -12.92 -6.05 -7.51
C ARG A 192 -12.86 -5.57 -8.96
N GLU A 193 -12.31 -4.38 -9.20
CA GLU A 193 -12.30 -3.73 -10.51
C GLU A 193 -11.22 -4.28 -11.46
N ASP A 194 -10.24 -5.01 -10.93
CA ASP A 194 -9.23 -5.71 -11.72
C ASP A 194 -9.64 -7.20 -11.88
N PRO A 195 -10.07 -7.64 -13.08
CA PRO A 195 -10.57 -9.00 -13.29
C PRO A 195 -9.52 -10.08 -12.98
N ARG A 196 -8.22 -9.79 -13.20
CA ARG A 196 -7.12 -10.72 -12.93
C ARG A 196 -6.92 -10.88 -11.42
N ILE A 197 -7.00 -9.78 -10.68
CA ILE A 197 -6.93 -9.80 -9.20
C ILE A 197 -8.17 -10.45 -8.62
N ALA A 198 -9.36 -10.07 -9.06
CA ALA A 198 -10.61 -10.66 -8.57
C ALA A 198 -10.66 -12.18 -8.76
N ALA A 199 -10.15 -12.69 -9.88
CA ALA A 199 -10.06 -14.13 -10.17
C ALA A 199 -9.13 -14.89 -9.20
N LEU A 200 -8.23 -14.20 -8.47
CA LEU A 200 -7.34 -14.84 -7.50
C LEU A 200 -8.09 -15.36 -6.26
N ALA A 201 -9.34 -14.97 -6.05
CA ALA A 201 -10.22 -15.57 -5.04
C ALA A 201 -10.25 -17.11 -5.13
N ALA A 202 -10.26 -17.65 -6.35
CA ALA A 202 -10.23 -19.10 -6.58
C ALA A 202 -8.90 -19.79 -6.19
N LYS A 203 -7.87 -19.01 -5.83
CA LYS A 203 -6.57 -19.52 -5.37
C LYS A 203 -6.41 -19.47 -3.87
N ALA A 204 -7.28 -18.75 -3.16
CA ALA A 204 -7.28 -18.71 -1.71
C ALA A 204 -7.55 -20.11 -1.14
N PRO A 205 -6.82 -20.54 -0.09
CA PRO A 205 -7.04 -21.83 0.56
C PRO A 205 -8.46 -21.94 1.14
N ALA A 206 -8.96 -23.16 1.28
CA ALA A 206 -10.19 -23.42 2.03
C ALA A 206 -10.02 -22.90 3.48
N GLY A 207 -10.97 -22.12 3.96
CA GLY A 207 -10.93 -21.48 5.28
C GLY A 207 -10.28 -20.08 5.28
N THR A 208 -9.69 -19.63 4.17
CA THR A 208 -9.26 -18.24 4.02
C THR A 208 -10.43 -17.36 3.61
N THR A 209 -10.66 -16.26 4.31
CA THR A 209 -11.69 -15.27 3.98
C THR A 209 -11.26 -14.46 2.76
N VAL A 210 -12.15 -14.29 1.80
CA VAL A 210 -11.94 -13.41 0.65
C VAL A 210 -12.79 -12.16 0.81
N ARG A 211 -12.16 -11.01 0.74
CA ARG A 211 -12.81 -9.69 0.78
C ARG A 211 -12.44 -8.88 -0.46
N TYR A 212 -13.29 -7.92 -0.81
CA TYR A 212 -13.05 -7.06 -1.96
C TYR A 212 -13.12 -5.59 -1.56
N PHE A 213 -12.29 -4.77 -2.21
CA PHE A 213 -12.49 -3.34 -2.27
C PHE A 213 -12.84 -2.92 -3.70
N GLY A 214 -13.60 -1.85 -3.86
CA GLY A 214 -14.13 -1.47 -5.17
C GLY A 214 -14.49 0.01 -5.28
N LEU A 215 -15.03 0.35 -6.45
CA LEU A 215 -15.48 1.67 -6.83
C LEU A 215 -16.98 1.64 -7.14
N ALA A 216 -17.67 2.76 -6.94
CA ALA A 216 -18.96 2.99 -7.56
C ALA A 216 -18.81 3.14 -9.09
N ASP A 217 -19.85 2.78 -9.83
CA ASP A 217 -19.80 2.72 -11.30
C ASP A 217 -19.46 4.06 -11.97
N ASP A 218 -19.91 5.16 -11.39
CA ASP A 218 -19.65 6.52 -11.87
C ASP A 218 -18.20 6.97 -11.66
N LEU A 219 -17.46 6.33 -10.74
CA LEU A 219 -16.05 6.60 -10.49
C LEU A 219 -15.11 5.78 -11.39
N ARG A 220 -15.58 4.69 -12.01
CA ARG A 220 -14.74 3.83 -12.87
C ARG A 220 -14.10 4.57 -14.03
N ARG A 221 -14.72 5.62 -14.54
CA ARG A 221 -14.16 6.47 -15.60
C ARG A 221 -12.81 7.11 -15.25
N TYR A 222 -12.52 7.27 -13.95
CA TYR A 222 -11.24 7.82 -13.46
C TYR A 222 -10.16 6.75 -13.31
N PHE A 223 -10.53 5.47 -13.44
CA PHE A 223 -9.64 4.32 -13.24
C PHE A 223 -9.72 3.36 -14.43
N PRO A 224 -9.27 3.79 -15.62
CA PRO A 224 -9.25 2.92 -16.79
C PRO A 224 -8.42 1.67 -16.51
N SER A 225 -8.91 0.52 -16.93
CA SER A 225 -8.16 -0.73 -16.89
C SER A 225 -7.12 -0.78 -18.02
N ASP A 226 -6.15 -1.70 -17.93
CA ASP A 226 -5.20 -1.95 -19.03
C ASP A 226 -5.92 -2.34 -20.33
N ASP A 227 -7.07 -3.01 -20.24
CA ASP A 227 -7.88 -3.36 -21.39
C ASP A 227 -8.54 -2.12 -22.05
N ASP A 228 -8.83 -1.08 -21.26
CA ASP A 228 -9.33 0.21 -21.77
C ASP A 228 -8.19 1.01 -22.45
N MET A 229 -6.94 0.77 -22.09
CA MET A 229 -5.76 1.42 -22.66
C MET A 229 -5.47 0.98 -24.10
N ALA A 230 -5.76 -0.26 -24.45
CA ALA A 230 -5.56 -0.79 -25.81
C ALA A 230 -6.49 -0.14 -26.86
N THR A 231 -7.56 0.52 -26.41
CA THR A 231 -8.55 1.15 -27.31
C THR A 231 -8.31 2.65 -27.53
N THR A 232 -7.36 3.27 -26.83
CA THR A 232 -7.05 4.72 -26.95
C THR A 232 -5.95 5.04 -27.97
N VAL A 233 -5.47 4.09 -28.75
CA VAL A 233 -4.83 4.40 -30.03
C VAL A 233 -5.95 4.73 -31.01
N SER A 234 -6.60 5.87 -30.80
CA SER A 234 -7.50 6.44 -31.79
C SER A 234 -6.64 6.86 -32.97
N VAL A 235 -6.90 6.24 -34.10
CA VAL A 235 -6.48 6.67 -35.41
C VAL A 235 -7.10 8.07 -35.63
N GLU A 236 -6.46 9.11 -35.16
CA GLU A 236 -6.72 10.47 -35.63
C GLU A 236 -6.19 10.57 -37.07
N GLY A 237 -7.05 10.29 -38.01
CA GLY A 237 -6.76 10.36 -39.46
C GLY A 237 -8.01 10.34 -40.34
N ALA A 238 -9.18 10.18 -39.75
CA ALA A 238 -10.44 10.29 -40.45
C ALA A 238 -11.21 11.52 -39.92
N ALA A 239 -11.26 12.55 -40.75
CA ALA A 239 -12.10 13.73 -40.51
C ALA A 239 -13.58 13.33 -40.40
N GLY A 240 -14.06 13.11 -39.17
CA GLY A 240 -15.44 12.89 -38.81
C GLY A 240 -15.65 13.33 -37.35
N PRO A 241 -16.86 13.82 -36.97
CA PRO A 241 -17.12 14.23 -35.61
C PRO A 241 -16.89 13.05 -34.66
N LEU A 242 -16.18 13.31 -33.56
CA LEU A 242 -15.95 12.36 -32.47
C LEU A 242 -17.25 11.63 -32.13
N PRO A 243 -17.27 10.30 -32.08
CA PRO A 243 -18.41 9.59 -31.53
C PRO A 243 -18.61 10.06 -30.10
N SER A 244 -19.78 10.60 -29.79
CA SER A 244 -20.15 10.89 -28.42
C SER A 244 -19.93 9.60 -27.60
N ALA A 245 -19.47 9.75 -26.35
CA ALA A 245 -19.09 8.67 -25.42
C ALA A 245 -20.23 7.68 -25.06
N ARG A 246 -21.13 7.38 -26.00
CA ARG A 246 -22.30 6.52 -25.82
C ARG A 246 -22.45 5.41 -26.86
N THR A 247 -21.45 5.16 -27.72
CA THR A 247 -21.53 4.00 -28.58
C THR A 247 -20.72 2.86 -27.95
N PRO A 248 -21.36 1.79 -27.46
CA PRO A 248 -20.66 0.62 -27.00
C PRO A 248 -19.93 0.02 -28.20
N LEU A 249 -18.60 0.08 -28.22
CA LEU A 249 -17.82 -0.70 -29.16
C LEU A 249 -18.05 -2.17 -28.84
N SER A 250 -18.85 -2.83 -29.64
CA SER A 250 -18.93 -4.27 -29.72
C SER A 250 -17.72 -4.76 -30.54
N PRO A 251 -16.87 -5.62 -30.03
CA PRO A 251 -17.14 -6.99 -29.67
C PRO A 251 -16.55 -7.43 -28.32
N ARG A 252 -17.26 -7.17 -27.29
CA ARG A 252 -17.02 -7.78 -25.96
C ARG A 252 -17.71 -9.13 -25.78
N SER A 253 -18.28 -9.73 -26.85
CA SER A 253 -19.12 -10.92 -26.70
C SER A 253 -18.35 -12.21 -26.45
N GLU A 254 -17.06 -12.30 -26.76
CA GLU A 254 -16.29 -13.54 -26.56
C GLU A 254 -15.41 -13.55 -25.31
N LEU A 255 -15.06 -12.38 -24.75
CA LEU A 255 -14.41 -12.25 -23.44
C LEU A 255 -15.39 -11.99 -22.29
N ARG A 256 -16.69 -11.83 -22.60
CA ARG A 256 -17.76 -11.63 -21.61
C ARG A 256 -17.95 -12.78 -20.61
N GLY A 257 -17.33 -13.92 -20.82
CA GLY A 257 -17.37 -15.02 -19.85
C GLY A 257 -16.62 -14.74 -18.53
N ALA A 258 -15.62 -13.83 -18.53
CA ALA A 258 -14.82 -13.53 -17.35
C ALA A 258 -15.12 -12.16 -16.72
N SER A 259 -15.61 -11.17 -17.50
CA SER A 259 -15.84 -9.81 -16.97
C SER A 259 -17.28 -9.54 -16.49
N ALA A 260 -18.24 -10.36 -16.88
CA ALA A 260 -19.64 -10.24 -16.42
C ALA A 260 -19.82 -10.60 -14.93
N GLY A 261 -18.83 -11.27 -14.31
CA GLY A 261 -18.93 -11.71 -12.92
C GLY A 261 -18.38 -10.73 -11.88
N THR A 262 -17.53 -9.77 -12.26
CA THR A 262 -16.87 -8.91 -11.26
C THR A 262 -17.76 -7.75 -10.79
N ALA A 263 -18.65 -7.25 -11.63
CA ALA A 263 -19.57 -6.16 -11.26
C ALA A 263 -20.62 -6.57 -10.21
N GLU A 264 -20.87 -7.88 -10.07
CA GLU A 264 -21.81 -8.44 -9.10
C GLU A 264 -21.14 -8.87 -7.78
N LEU A 265 -19.80 -8.84 -7.70
CA LEU A 265 -19.09 -9.20 -6.48
C LEU A 265 -19.31 -8.11 -5.40
N PRO A 266 -19.80 -8.48 -4.21
CA PRO A 266 -19.94 -7.52 -3.12
C PRO A 266 -18.55 -7.04 -2.69
N ALA A 267 -18.39 -5.74 -2.49
CA ALA A 267 -17.17 -5.18 -1.93
C ALA A 267 -17.39 -4.80 -0.46
N ASP A 268 -16.43 -5.15 0.40
CA ASP A 268 -16.45 -4.81 1.83
C ASP A 268 -16.25 -3.32 2.07
N VAL A 269 -15.49 -2.67 1.16
CA VAL A 269 -15.30 -1.23 1.13
C VAL A 269 -15.42 -0.75 -0.31
N THR A 270 -16.32 0.18 -0.56
CA THR A 270 -16.50 0.81 -1.88
C THR A 270 -16.28 2.31 -1.76
N LEU A 271 -15.37 2.88 -2.56
CA LEU A 271 -15.27 4.32 -2.72
C LEU A 271 -16.46 4.79 -3.58
N THR A 272 -17.36 5.59 -3.01
CA THR A 272 -18.61 5.98 -3.67
C THR A 272 -18.63 7.44 -4.13
N ALA A 273 -17.89 8.32 -3.47
CA ALA A 273 -17.80 9.71 -3.89
C ALA A 273 -16.41 10.28 -3.58
N VAL A 274 -15.99 11.20 -4.44
CA VAL A 274 -14.76 11.98 -4.29
C VAL A 274 -15.10 13.45 -4.48
N GLY A 275 -14.54 14.30 -3.63
CA GLY A 275 -14.72 15.76 -3.67
C GLY A 275 -13.41 16.46 -3.38
N ASP A 276 -13.47 17.79 -3.27
CA ASP A 276 -12.34 18.58 -2.83
C ASP A 276 -12.04 18.26 -1.36
N HIS A 277 -10.89 17.63 -1.11
CA HIS A 277 -10.46 17.12 0.20
C HIS A 277 -11.50 16.25 0.93
N LYS A 278 -12.39 15.56 0.19
CA LYS A 278 -13.44 14.69 0.76
C LYS A 278 -13.54 13.37 0.01
N ALA A 279 -13.81 12.31 0.78
CA ALA A 279 -14.14 11.00 0.26
C ALA A 279 -15.34 10.40 0.98
N THR A 280 -16.11 9.58 0.28
CA THR A 280 -17.17 8.76 0.91
C THR A 280 -16.89 7.31 0.62
N PHE A 281 -16.84 6.51 1.69
CA PHE A 281 -16.67 5.07 1.64
C PHE A 281 -17.97 4.39 2.07
N GLN A 282 -18.42 3.41 1.30
CA GLN A 282 -19.56 2.58 1.67
C GLN A 282 -19.05 1.26 2.27
N MET A 283 -19.58 0.91 3.43
CA MET A 283 -19.30 -0.33 4.17
C MET A 283 -20.58 -0.80 4.84
N ASP A 284 -20.85 -2.09 4.79
CA ASP A 284 -22.03 -2.72 5.41
C ASP A 284 -23.37 -2.02 5.02
N GLY A 285 -23.45 -1.52 3.78
CA GLY A 285 -24.62 -0.79 3.28
C GLY A 285 -24.71 0.68 3.71
N GLN A 286 -23.81 1.17 4.57
CA GLN A 286 -23.79 2.53 5.08
C GLN A 286 -22.66 3.35 4.44
N GLY A 287 -22.94 4.62 4.10
CA GLY A 287 -21.96 5.58 3.59
C GLY A 287 -21.31 6.39 4.71
N TYR A 288 -19.98 6.48 4.68
CA TYR A 288 -19.16 7.23 5.63
C TYR A 288 -18.38 8.30 4.87
N ALA A 289 -18.67 9.56 5.11
CA ALA A 289 -17.93 10.68 4.55
C ALA A 289 -16.81 11.10 5.51
N THR A 290 -15.65 11.42 4.97
CA THR A 290 -14.52 11.95 5.74
C THR A 290 -13.76 13.00 4.94
N ASP A 291 -13.16 13.95 5.66
CA ASP A 291 -12.15 14.83 5.08
C ASP A 291 -10.86 14.06 4.89
N VAL A 292 -10.13 14.31 3.81
CA VAL A 292 -8.90 13.59 3.46
C VAL A 292 -7.77 14.56 3.20
N LYS A 293 -6.59 14.24 3.73
CA LYS A 293 -5.33 14.97 3.47
C LYS A 293 -4.66 14.53 2.18
N LEU A 294 -5.12 13.39 1.64
CA LEU A 294 -4.60 12.84 0.40
C LEU A 294 -5.24 13.53 -0.80
N GLU A 295 -4.41 13.96 -1.73
CA GLU A 295 -4.85 14.44 -3.03
C GLU A 295 -4.82 13.35 -4.08
N GLY A 296 -5.69 13.52 -5.09
CA GLY A 296 -5.81 12.60 -6.21
C GLY A 296 -6.73 11.40 -5.94
N VAL A 297 -7.66 11.19 -6.86
CA VAL A 297 -8.69 10.12 -6.80
C VAL A 297 -8.08 8.74 -6.63
N TYR A 298 -6.87 8.52 -7.17
CA TYR A 298 -6.15 7.26 -7.05
C TYR A 298 -5.72 6.95 -5.61
N ASN A 299 -5.29 7.98 -4.87
CA ASN A 299 -4.93 7.81 -3.46
C ASN A 299 -6.16 7.47 -2.61
N LEU A 300 -7.32 8.01 -2.95
CA LEU A 300 -8.58 7.68 -2.27
C LEU A 300 -9.02 6.23 -2.54
N TYR A 301 -8.72 5.71 -3.72
CA TYR A 301 -8.94 4.30 -4.01
C TYR A 301 -7.97 3.39 -3.24
N ASN A 302 -6.71 3.80 -3.10
CA ASN A 302 -5.76 3.10 -2.21
C ASN A 302 -6.23 3.15 -0.74
N ALA A 303 -6.89 4.23 -0.30
CA ALA A 303 -7.47 4.31 1.03
C ALA A 303 -8.62 3.32 1.23
N ALA A 304 -9.47 3.08 0.21
CA ALA A 304 -10.49 2.04 0.26
C ALA A 304 -9.86 0.64 0.42
N ALA A 305 -8.76 0.37 -0.29
CA ALA A 305 -8.00 -0.87 -0.14
C ALA A 305 -7.40 -1.03 1.27
N ALA A 306 -6.83 0.05 1.82
CA ALA A 306 -6.28 0.06 3.16
C ALA A 306 -7.36 -0.17 4.23
N LEU A 307 -8.51 0.51 4.11
CA LEU A 307 -9.66 0.31 4.99
C LEU A 307 -10.15 -1.13 4.98
N ALA A 308 -10.21 -1.79 3.83
CA ALA A 308 -10.63 -3.18 3.74
C ALA A 308 -9.70 -4.12 4.51
N VAL A 309 -8.39 -3.87 4.49
CA VAL A 309 -7.41 -4.64 5.29
C VAL A 309 -7.54 -4.31 6.78
N VAL A 310 -7.61 -3.03 7.15
CA VAL A 310 -7.73 -2.62 8.56
C VAL A 310 -8.98 -3.24 9.18
N ARG A 311 -10.12 -3.23 8.47
CA ARG A 311 -11.35 -3.92 8.89
C ARG A 311 -11.17 -5.42 9.05
N ALA A 312 -10.42 -6.06 8.14
CA ALA A 312 -10.13 -7.49 8.26
C ALA A 312 -9.30 -7.80 9.51
N VAL A 313 -8.27 -6.99 9.78
CA VAL A 313 -7.44 -7.13 10.99
C VAL A 313 -8.25 -6.89 12.26
N ALA A 314 -9.13 -5.87 12.26
CA ALA A 314 -9.99 -5.56 13.41
C ALA A 314 -11.00 -6.68 13.69
N ALA A 315 -11.65 -7.22 12.65
CA ALA A 315 -12.57 -8.35 12.78
C ALA A 315 -11.88 -9.59 13.35
N ASP A 316 -10.65 -9.88 12.91
CA ASP A 316 -9.88 -11.01 13.44
C ASP A 316 -9.44 -10.77 14.91
N ALA A 317 -9.03 -9.53 15.25
CA ALA A 317 -8.70 -9.18 16.63
C ALA A 317 -9.93 -9.33 17.54
N GLN A 318 -11.08 -8.85 17.10
CA GLN A 318 -12.34 -9.00 17.82
C GLN A 318 -12.71 -10.47 18.00
N ALA A 319 -12.63 -11.28 16.93
CA ALA A 319 -12.94 -12.71 17.00
C ALA A 319 -11.99 -13.50 17.93
N MET A 320 -10.77 -13.03 18.16
CA MET A 320 -9.87 -13.62 19.15
C MET A 320 -10.36 -13.44 20.59
N PHE A 321 -11.19 -12.43 20.85
CA PHE A 321 -11.65 -12.09 22.21
C PHE A 321 -13.07 -12.54 22.49
N LEU A 322 -13.93 -12.75 21.46
CA LEU A 322 -15.30 -13.24 21.63
C LEU A 322 -15.44 -14.48 22.54
N PRO A 323 -14.60 -15.53 22.46
CA PRO A 323 -14.72 -16.69 23.32
C PRO A 323 -14.53 -16.37 24.81
N PHE A 324 -13.88 -15.27 25.15
CA PHE A 324 -13.69 -14.81 26.53
C PHE A 324 -14.91 -14.02 27.02
N GLU A 325 -15.55 -13.26 26.16
CA GLU A 325 -16.78 -12.51 26.44
C GLU A 325 -17.94 -13.49 26.71
N ASP A 326 -18.11 -14.51 25.86
CA ASP A 326 -19.11 -15.55 26.04
C ASP A 326 -18.88 -16.36 27.34
N ALA A 327 -17.63 -16.71 27.64
CA ALA A 327 -17.30 -17.45 28.86
C ALA A 327 -17.53 -16.61 30.15
N LEU A 328 -17.47 -15.28 30.03
CA LEU A 328 -17.76 -14.37 31.13
C LEU A 328 -19.27 -14.25 31.35
N ALA A 329 -20.07 -14.09 30.29
CA ALA A 329 -21.50 -14.05 30.34
C ALA A 329 -22.04 -15.33 31.03
N ASP A 330 -21.56 -16.50 30.64
CA ASP A 330 -21.91 -17.80 31.26
C ASP A 330 -21.51 -17.86 32.76
N SER A 331 -20.45 -17.20 33.17
CA SER A 331 -19.99 -17.21 34.58
C SER A 331 -20.79 -16.26 35.46
N VAL A 332 -21.28 -15.15 34.94
CA VAL A 332 -22.12 -14.18 35.66
C VAL A 332 -23.50 -14.73 35.88
N ASP A 333 -24.07 -15.44 34.90
CA ASP A 333 -25.38 -16.11 35.02
C ASP A 333 -25.33 -17.28 36.01
N ALA A 334 -24.18 -17.92 36.20
CA ALA A 334 -24.00 -19.00 37.16
C ALA A 334 -23.94 -18.54 38.63
N ASP A 335 -23.41 -17.32 38.91
CA ASP A 335 -23.32 -16.73 40.26
C ASP A 335 -24.56 -15.86 40.61
N GLY A 336 -25.39 -15.49 39.62
CA GLY A 336 -26.55 -14.61 39.78
C GLY A 336 -27.82 -15.25 40.30
N ALA A 337 -27.83 -16.53 40.70
CA ALA A 337 -29.03 -17.27 41.04
C ALA A 337 -29.64 -16.96 42.41
N ASP A 338 -29.13 -16.02 43.21
CA ASP A 338 -29.73 -15.71 44.52
C ASP A 338 -29.48 -14.28 45.05
N THR A 339 -29.92 -13.23 44.34
CA THR A 339 -30.27 -11.96 45.01
C THR A 339 -31.25 -11.18 44.14
N GLY A 340 -32.56 -11.26 44.55
CA GLY A 340 -33.61 -10.44 43.95
C GLY A 340 -33.40 -8.95 44.22
N THR A 341 -32.93 -8.21 43.25
CA THR A 341 -33.06 -6.76 43.15
C THR A 341 -33.43 -6.41 41.71
N GLU A 342 -34.67 -5.98 41.54
CA GLU A 342 -35.15 -5.33 40.31
C GLU A 342 -34.30 -4.09 40.08
N THR A 343 -33.54 -4.03 38.96
CA THR A 343 -32.84 -2.84 38.51
C THR A 343 -33.41 -2.38 37.17
N ASP A 344 -33.81 -1.12 37.15
CA ASP A 344 -34.32 -0.41 35.98
C ASP A 344 -33.28 -0.42 34.83
N GLY A 345 -33.84 -0.64 33.64
CA GLY A 345 -33.14 -1.07 32.45
C GLY A 345 -32.18 -0.15 31.77
N ASN A 346 -31.40 -0.79 30.98
CA ASN A 346 -30.83 -0.40 29.68
C ASN A 346 -29.65 0.60 29.70
N GLY A 347 -28.42 0.11 29.80
CA GLY A 347 -27.19 0.84 29.46
C GLY A 347 -25.99 0.59 30.38
N SER A 348 -26.17 0.00 31.54
CA SER A 348 -25.06 -0.22 32.50
C SER A 348 -24.50 -1.65 32.48
N HIS A 349 -25.24 -2.63 32.03
CA HIS A 349 -24.77 -4.02 31.97
C HIS A 349 -23.64 -4.20 30.97
N ASP A 350 -23.81 -3.71 29.72
CA ASP A 350 -22.82 -3.89 28.65
C ASP A 350 -21.44 -3.27 28.99
N ALA A 351 -21.40 -2.14 29.69
CA ALA A 351 -20.15 -1.47 30.05
C ALA A 351 -19.40 -2.14 31.22
N ILE A 352 -20.15 -2.76 32.13
CA ILE A 352 -19.55 -3.47 33.28
C ILE A 352 -18.98 -4.81 32.80
N ASP A 353 -19.68 -5.50 31.92
CA ASP A 353 -19.25 -6.77 31.33
C ASP A 353 -17.99 -6.60 30.47
N GLN A 354 -17.90 -5.53 29.69
CA GLN A 354 -16.76 -5.23 28.85
C GLN A 354 -15.49 -4.95 29.67
N ALA A 355 -15.59 -4.19 30.75
CA ALA A 355 -14.46 -3.89 31.64
C ALA A 355 -13.92 -5.16 32.32
N ALA A 356 -14.80 -6.07 32.71
CA ALA A 356 -14.43 -7.35 33.29
C ALA A 356 -13.75 -8.28 32.25
N ALA A 357 -14.26 -8.33 31.02
CA ALA A 357 -13.65 -9.05 29.91
C ALA A 357 -12.23 -8.54 29.60
N ASP A 358 -12.06 -7.22 29.55
CA ASP A 358 -10.77 -6.58 29.36
C ASP A 358 -9.75 -6.93 30.45
N GLU A 359 -10.21 -7.04 31.72
CA GLU A 359 -9.34 -7.41 32.83
C GLU A 359 -8.89 -8.87 32.74
N ILE A 360 -9.76 -9.77 32.33
CA ILE A 360 -9.42 -11.18 32.07
C ILE A 360 -8.42 -11.30 30.93
N LEU A 361 -8.62 -10.58 29.83
CA LEU A 361 -7.69 -10.57 28.70
C LEU A 361 -6.31 -10.06 29.11
N ARG A 362 -6.24 -9.01 29.95
CA ARG A 362 -4.98 -8.50 30.51
C ARG A 362 -4.32 -9.54 31.41
N ALA A 363 -5.10 -10.21 32.25
CA ALA A 363 -4.60 -11.29 33.10
C ALA A 363 -4.10 -12.50 32.30
N ALA A 364 -4.70 -12.77 31.14
CA ALA A 364 -4.24 -13.79 30.18
C ALA A 364 -3.00 -13.35 29.36
N GLY A 365 -2.50 -12.13 29.57
CA GLY A 365 -1.29 -11.61 28.91
C GLY A 365 -1.53 -10.95 27.55
N VAL A 366 -2.78 -10.67 27.19
CA VAL A 366 -3.10 -9.88 26.00
C VAL A 366 -2.68 -8.43 26.21
N SER A 367 -2.03 -7.84 25.22
CA SER A 367 -1.55 -6.47 25.37
C SER A 367 -2.73 -5.49 25.39
N PRO A 368 -2.69 -4.43 26.25
CA PRO A 368 -3.74 -3.41 26.29
C PRO A 368 -4.01 -2.74 24.94
N ARG A 369 -2.98 -2.66 24.07
CA ARG A 369 -3.11 -2.10 22.71
C ARG A 369 -4.00 -2.97 21.84
N MET A 370 -3.86 -4.27 21.92
CA MET A 370 -4.67 -5.21 21.13
C MET A 370 -6.13 -5.20 21.59
N ILE A 371 -6.35 -5.10 22.90
CA ILE A 371 -7.70 -4.98 23.47
C ILE A 371 -8.37 -3.69 22.95
N ALA A 372 -7.69 -2.55 23.08
CA ALA A 372 -8.21 -1.28 22.60
C ALA A 372 -8.49 -1.29 21.07
N PHE A 373 -7.62 -1.93 20.29
CA PHE A 373 -7.79 -2.06 18.86
C PHE A 373 -9.01 -2.93 18.48
N ALA A 374 -9.29 -4.00 19.21
CA ALA A 374 -10.45 -4.85 18.97
C ALA A 374 -11.79 -4.09 19.16
N HIS A 375 -11.79 -3.07 20.00
CA HIS A 375 -12.94 -2.18 20.21
C HIS A 375 -12.98 -0.97 19.26
N ALA A 376 -12.06 -0.90 18.27
CA ALA A 376 -12.05 0.20 17.31
C ALA A 376 -13.34 0.24 16.50
N THR A 377 -14.02 1.38 16.53
CA THR A 377 -15.26 1.58 15.78
C THR A 377 -14.99 1.81 14.29
N THR A 378 -15.98 1.54 13.45
CA THR A 378 -15.91 1.85 12.02
C THR A 378 -15.59 3.33 11.77
N GLN A 379 -16.17 4.24 12.56
CA GLN A 379 -15.89 5.68 12.43
C GLN A 379 -14.42 5.98 12.75
N ALA A 380 -13.86 5.40 13.82
CA ALA A 380 -12.43 5.58 14.13
C ALA A 380 -11.51 5.11 12.99
N MET A 381 -11.85 3.99 12.32
CA MET A 381 -11.09 3.52 11.15
C MET A 381 -11.18 4.51 9.97
N ILE A 382 -12.34 5.11 9.74
CA ILE A 382 -12.56 6.13 8.71
C ILE A 382 -11.76 7.40 9.03
N ASP A 383 -11.80 7.86 10.28
CA ASP A 383 -11.07 9.05 10.72
C ASP A 383 -9.56 8.88 10.50
N THR A 384 -9.01 7.69 10.81
CA THR A 384 -7.59 7.41 10.55
C THR A 384 -7.25 7.43 9.06
N ALA A 385 -8.18 7.00 8.18
CA ALA A 385 -7.97 7.08 6.72
C ALA A 385 -7.89 8.53 6.23
N GLY A 386 -8.64 9.45 6.83
CA GLY A 386 -8.59 10.88 6.55
C GLY A 386 -7.27 11.53 6.94
N GLU A 387 -6.63 11.07 8.02
CA GLU A 387 -5.39 11.62 8.55
C GLU A 387 -4.12 11.21 7.79
N VAL A 388 -4.19 10.22 6.91
CA VAL A 388 -3.02 9.74 6.16
C VAL A 388 -2.47 10.83 5.24
N THR A 389 -1.17 11.05 5.32
CA THR A 389 -0.45 12.00 4.47
C THR A 389 0.18 11.31 3.25
N PRO A 390 0.41 12.02 2.14
CA PRO A 390 1.05 11.46 0.95
C PRO A 390 2.38 10.78 1.25
N ALA A 391 2.65 9.68 0.55
CA ALA A 391 3.96 9.04 0.61
C ALA A 391 4.99 9.88 -0.18
N PHE A 392 6.25 9.76 0.23
CA PHE A 392 7.41 10.36 -0.42
C PHE A 392 7.32 10.32 -1.96
N GLY A 393 7.45 11.50 -2.61
CA GLY A 393 7.47 11.64 -4.07
C GLY A 393 6.14 11.35 -4.77
N ARG A 394 5.02 11.24 -4.04
CA ARG A 394 3.71 10.93 -4.61
C ARG A 394 2.68 12.01 -4.27
N GLY A 395 2.90 13.21 -4.83
CA GLY A 395 2.20 14.42 -4.43
C GLY A 395 2.87 15.09 -3.21
N GLU A 396 4.18 14.88 -3.05
CA GLU A 396 4.97 15.59 -2.05
C GLU A 396 5.11 17.05 -2.46
N VAL A 397 4.68 17.97 -1.60
CA VAL A 397 4.82 19.41 -1.82
C VAL A 397 6.04 19.93 -1.09
N ILE A 398 6.97 20.51 -1.83
CA ILE A 398 8.16 21.20 -1.31
C ILE A 398 8.01 22.69 -1.59
N THR A 399 8.11 23.52 -0.57
CA THR A 399 8.03 24.97 -0.74
C THR A 399 9.41 25.53 -1.05
N VAL A 400 9.59 26.08 -2.26
CA VAL A 400 10.82 26.75 -2.69
C VAL A 400 10.54 28.24 -2.83
N ASN A 401 11.24 29.09 -2.05
CA ASN A 401 11.04 30.54 -2.08
C ASN A 401 9.57 30.99 -1.98
N GLY A 402 8.77 30.28 -1.16
CA GLY A 402 7.34 30.55 -0.98
C GLY A 402 6.43 29.98 -2.09
N THR A 403 6.98 29.31 -3.09
CA THR A 403 6.26 28.68 -4.19
C THR A 403 6.12 27.17 -3.96
N PRO A 404 4.92 26.58 -4.04
CA PRO A 404 4.74 25.14 -3.92
C PRO A 404 5.26 24.43 -5.18
N VAL A 405 6.05 23.38 -4.97
CA VAL A 405 6.61 22.48 -5.99
C VAL A 405 6.14 21.07 -5.66
N GLU A 406 5.30 20.51 -6.50
CA GLU A 406 4.80 19.14 -6.35
C GLU A 406 5.66 18.15 -7.11
N LEU A 407 6.15 17.13 -6.39
CA LEU A 407 6.91 16.03 -6.97
C LEU A 407 5.99 14.83 -7.24
N LEU A 408 5.94 14.40 -8.50
CA LEU A 408 5.03 13.40 -9.00
C LEU A 408 5.80 12.22 -9.62
N LEU A 409 5.87 11.12 -8.88
CA LEU A 409 6.53 9.90 -9.35
C LEU A 409 5.69 9.23 -10.44
N VAL A 410 6.30 9.06 -11.61
CA VAL A 410 5.75 8.32 -12.75
C VAL A 410 6.70 7.19 -13.14
N LYS A 411 6.20 5.96 -13.25
CA LYS A 411 7.04 4.79 -13.54
C LYS A 411 6.48 3.87 -14.63
N ASN A 412 5.26 4.11 -15.06
CA ASN A 412 4.57 3.36 -16.09
C ASN A 412 3.45 4.21 -16.72
N PRO A 413 2.86 3.77 -17.86
CA PRO A 413 1.85 4.56 -18.57
C PRO A 413 0.66 4.94 -17.70
N MET A 414 0.12 3.99 -16.95
CA MET A 414 -1.05 4.22 -16.10
C MET A 414 -0.76 5.24 -15.00
N GLY A 415 0.37 5.09 -14.30
CA GLY A 415 0.77 6.04 -13.26
C GLY A 415 0.93 7.45 -13.81
N PHE A 416 1.48 7.62 -15.01
CA PHE A 416 1.64 8.94 -15.62
C PHE A 416 0.29 9.54 -16.03
N ARG A 417 -0.58 8.77 -16.70
CA ARG A 417 -1.93 9.22 -17.07
C ARG A 417 -2.76 9.66 -15.86
N LEU A 418 -2.72 8.86 -14.79
CA LEU A 418 -3.41 9.18 -13.54
C LEU A 418 -2.87 10.46 -12.90
N SER A 419 -1.55 10.65 -12.92
CA SER A 419 -0.92 11.88 -12.41
C SER A 419 -1.36 13.09 -13.24
N LEU A 420 -1.35 12.99 -14.57
CA LEU A 420 -1.81 14.08 -15.46
C LEU A 420 -3.30 14.40 -15.25
N ALA A 421 -4.14 13.40 -14.98
CA ALA A 421 -5.55 13.59 -14.71
C ALA A 421 -5.82 14.21 -13.32
N SER A 422 -4.97 13.90 -12.33
CA SER A 422 -5.13 14.36 -10.94
C SER A 422 -4.57 15.78 -10.74
N PHE A 423 -3.43 16.08 -11.38
CA PHE A 423 -2.72 17.36 -11.26
C PHE A 423 -2.89 18.17 -12.53
N LYS A 424 -3.92 19.02 -12.51
CA LYS A 424 -4.27 19.85 -13.68
C LYS A 424 -3.15 20.83 -14.01
N PRO A 425 -2.78 20.98 -15.30
CA PRO A 425 -1.69 21.86 -15.69
C PRO A 425 -2.04 23.35 -15.68
N GLU A 426 -3.34 23.69 -15.63
CA GLU A 426 -3.78 25.09 -15.69
C GLU A 426 -3.34 25.88 -14.45
N GLY A 427 -2.63 26.96 -14.67
CA GLY A 427 -2.11 27.82 -13.60
C GLY A 427 -0.83 27.31 -12.93
N CYS A 428 -0.24 26.24 -13.45
CA CYS A 428 1.01 25.66 -12.96
C CYS A 428 2.06 25.62 -14.07
N ASP A 429 3.33 25.76 -13.71
CA ASP A 429 4.42 25.42 -14.60
C ASP A 429 4.70 23.91 -14.51
N THR A 430 4.92 23.27 -15.65
CA THR A 430 5.17 21.83 -15.73
C THR A 430 6.60 21.52 -16.16
N MET A 431 7.25 20.59 -15.46
CA MET A 431 8.54 20.00 -15.83
C MET A 431 8.41 18.47 -15.85
N ILE A 432 9.13 17.81 -16.77
CA ILE A 432 9.17 16.35 -16.89
C ILE A 432 10.63 15.87 -16.89
N CYS A 433 10.96 14.96 -15.96
CA CYS A 433 12.31 14.44 -15.76
C CYS A 433 12.33 12.91 -15.94
N ILE A 434 12.96 12.42 -17.00
CA ILE A 434 12.97 10.99 -17.34
C ILE A 434 14.38 10.43 -17.31
N ASN A 435 14.60 9.43 -16.47
CA ASN A 435 15.79 8.58 -16.44
C ASN A 435 15.42 7.14 -16.80
N ASP A 436 16.44 6.35 -17.19
CA ASP A 436 16.35 4.93 -17.52
C ASP A 436 17.37 4.08 -16.76
N GLU A 437 17.66 4.47 -15.52
CA GLU A 437 18.54 3.69 -14.65
C GLU A 437 17.84 2.36 -14.25
N TYR A 438 18.60 1.43 -13.70
CA TYR A 438 18.08 0.08 -13.37
C TYR A 438 16.79 0.11 -12.54
N ALA A 439 16.65 1.06 -11.62
CA ALA A 439 15.48 1.21 -10.77
C ALA A 439 14.25 1.83 -11.50
N ASP A 440 14.47 2.53 -12.63
CA ASP A 440 13.41 3.10 -13.45
C ASP A 440 12.85 2.10 -14.45
N GLY A 441 13.60 1.01 -14.72
CA GLY A 441 13.43 0.19 -15.91
C GLY A 441 14.16 0.79 -17.11
N ARG A 442 14.77 -0.04 -17.94
CA ARG A 442 15.55 0.42 -19.09
C ARG A 442 14.72 0.62 -20.35
N ASP A 443 13.58 -0.03 -20.42
CA ASP A 443 12.64 0.14 -21.53
C ASP A 443 11.73 1.34 -21.26
N MET A 444 11.98 2.42 -22.00
CA MET A 444 11.20 3.65 -21.96
C MET A 444 10.14 3.72 -23.07
N SER A 445 9.91 2.64 -23.80
CA SER A 445 8.88 2.58 -24.85
C SER A 445 7.48 2.84 -24.29
N TRP A 446 7.26 2.59 -23.02
CA TRP A 446 6.01 2.87 -22.33
C TRP A 446 5.58 4.35 -22.35
N LEU A 447 6.52 5.29 -22.59
CA LEU A 447 6.18 6.71 -22.76
C LEU A 447 5.25 6.93 -23.96
N TRP A 448 5.30 6.04 -24.95
CA TRP A 448 4.44 6.12 -26.14
C TRP A 448 2.99 5.68 -25.86
N ASP A 449 2.76 5.00 -24.76
CA ASP A 449 1.42 4.60 -24.31
C ASP A 449 0.74 5.69 -23.44
N VAL A 450 1.41 6.82 -23.17
CA VAL A 450 0.86 7.95 -22.39
C VAL A 450 0.31 9.01 -23.34
N ASP A 451 -0.89 9.51 -23.06
CA ASP A 451 -1.51 10.65 -23.75
C ASP A 451 -1.14 11.95 -23.03
N PHE A 452 -0.40 12.83 -23.70
CA PHE A 452 0.03 14.13 -23.18
C PHE A 452 -0.81 15.31 -23.71
N THR A 453 -1.88 15.06 -24.42
CA THR A 453 -2.69 16.10 -25.08
C THR A 453 -3.27 17.12 -24.10
N SER A 454 -3.47 16.77 -22.84
CA SER A 454 -3.87 17.69 -21.76
C SER A 454 -2.87 18.83 -21.53
N LEU A 455 -1.59 18.65 -21.91
CA LEU A 455 -0.54 19.67 -21.78
C LEU A 455 -0.44 20.60 -23.00
N ARG A 456 -1.22 20.40 -24.07
CA ARG A 456 -1.13 21.24 -25.29
C ARG A 456 -1.38 22.73 -25.02
N GLY A 457 -2.30 23.02 -24.13
CA GLY A 457 -2.70 24.41 -23.84
C GLY A 457 -1.69 25.19 -22.98
N THR A 458 -1.01 24.50 -22.06
CA THR A 458 -0.04 25.11 -21.12
C THR A 458 1.40 24.91 -21.55
N GLY A 459 1.68 23.86 -22.32
CA GLY A 459 3.04 23.45 -22.65
C GLY A 459 3.80 22.84 -21.46
N VAL A 460 5.05 22.50 -21.71
CA VAL A 460 6.02 22.01 -20.73
C VAL A 460 7.20 22.98 -20.70
N LYS A 461 7.51 23.56 -19.54
CA LYS A 461 8.58 24.56 -19.38
C LYS A 461 9.96 23.96 -19.50
N ALA A 462 10.14 22.75 -18.96
CA ALA A 462 11.44 22.07 -19.01
C ALA A 462 11.26 20.56 -19.12
N VAL A 463 12.10 19.95 -19.94
CA VAL A 463 12.27 18.50 -20.00
C VAL A 463 13.71 18.16 -19.66
N SER A 464 13.92 17.24 -18.71
CA SER A 464 15.27 16.91 -18.26
C SER A 464 15.46 15.42 -17.93
N GLY A 465 16.71 15.07 -17.55
CA GLY A 465 17.14 13.71 -17.26
C GLY A 465 17.84 13.05 -18.45
N VAL A 466 18.25 11.80 -18.25
CA VAL A 466 19.03 11.04 -19.24
C VAL A 466 18.25 10.86 -20.56
N ARG A 467 16.92 10.75 -20.47
CA ARG A 467 16.01 10.59 -21.60
C ARG A 467 15.24 11.87 -21.96
N ALA A 468 15.84 13.03 -21.70
CA ALA A 468 15.20 14.33 -21.97
C ALA A 468 14.78 14.46 -23.44
N TRP A 469 15.64 14.07 -24.38
CA TRP A 469 15.35 14.18 -25.81
C TRP A 469 14.29 13.19 -26.31
N ASP A 470 14.25 11.98 -25.77
CA ASP A 470 13.18 11.01 -26.06
C ASP A 470 11.82 11.54 -25.59
N MET A 471 11.79 12.14 -24.39
CA MET A 471 10.57 12.71 -23.84
C MET A 471 10.13 13.96 -24.62
N ALA A 472 11.06 14.85 -24.99
CA ALA A 472 10.75 16.01 -25.83
C ALA A 472 10.18 15.61 -27.18
N LEU A 473 10.77 14.60 -27.85
CA LEU A 473 10.23 14.02 -29.08
C LEU A 473 8.82 13.46 -28.90
N ARG A 474 8.58 12.75 -27.78
CA ARG A 474 7.25 12.21 -27.48
C ARG A 474 6.21 13.32 -27.33
N LEU A 475 6.56 14.41 -26.65
CA LEU A 475 5.68 15.58 -26.47
C LEU A 475 5.40 16.28 -27.81
N GLU A 476 6.41 16.39 -28.69
CA GLU A 476 6.24 16.95 -30.03
C GLU A 476 5.21 16.18 -30.86
N TYR A 477 5.21 14.83 -30.78
CA TYR A 477 4.20 14.00 -31.43
C TYR A 477 2.79 14.31 -30.93
N ASP A 478 2.60 14.63 -29.67
CA ASP A 478 1.32 15.07 -29.12
C ASP A 478 1.08 16.58 -29.28
N GLN A 479 1.93 17.29 -30.04
CA GLN A 479 1.85 18.74 -30.28
C GLN A 479 1.86 19.56 -28.98
N VAL A 480 2.62 19.10 -27.98
CA VAL A 480 2.83 19.83 -26.71
C VAL A 480 4.07 20.72 -26.83
N PRO A 481 3.95 22.05 -26.68
CA PRO A 481 5.10 22.94 -26.72
C PRO A 481 6.08 22.65 -25.57
N VAL A 482 7.39 22.61 -25.88
CA VAL A 482 8.47 22.46 -24.91
C VAL A 482 9.39 23.68 -24.99
N GLU A 483 9.63 24.38 -23.87
CA GLU A 483 10.44 25.59 -23.88
C GLU A 483 11.94 25.29 -23.74
N SER A 484 12.33 24.30 -22.94
CA SER A 484 13.73 23.92 -22.74
C SER A 484 13.94 22.42 -22.61
N VAL A 485 15.07 21.93 -23.13
CA VAL A 485 15.47 20.52 -23.01
C VAL A 485 16.95 20.47 -22.60
N SER A 486 17.25 19.78 -21.50
CA SER A 486 18.62 19.60 -21.02
C SER A 486 18.78 18.23 -20.36
N THR A 487 19.93 17.59 -20.52
CA THR A 487 20.27 16.36 -19.81
C THR A 487 20.88 16.62 -18.43
N ASP A 488 21.25 17.87 -18.10
CA ASP A 488 21.66 18.24 -16.74
C ASP A 488 20.41 18.47 -15.87
N LEU A 489 20.08 17.48 -15.10
CA LEU A 489 18.87 17.50 -14.29
C LEU A 489 18.99 18.46 -13.12
N GLU A 490 20.17 18.57 -12.50
CA GLU A 490 20.34 19.42 -11.31
C GLU A 490 20.21 20.91 -11.68
N GLU A 491 20.90 21.33 -12.72
CA GLU A 491 20.84 22.71 -13.24
C GLU A 491 19.41 23.04 -13.70
N SER A 492 18.79 22.15 -14.48
CA SER A 492 17.43 22.34 -15.01
C SER A 492 16.38 22.49 -13.90
N VAL A 493 16.47 21.71 -12.82
CA VAL A 493 15.56 21.80 -11.68
C VAL A 493 15.71 23.15 -10.99
N VAL A 494 16.94 23.59 -10.73
CA VAL A 494 17.21 24.88 -10.06
C VAL A 494 16.69 26.04 -10.91
N ASP A 495 16.94 26.03 -12.20
CA ASP A 495 16.45 27.05 -13.13
C ASP A 495 14.92 27.07 -13.19
N PHE A 496 14.29 25.89 -13.30
CA PHE A 496 12.84 25.76 -13.37
C PHE A 496 12.15 26.28 -12.13
N VAL A 497 12.62 25.95 -10.92
CA VAL A 497 11.94 26.38 -9.68
C VAL A 497 12.17 27.86 -9.37
N ASN A 498 13.25 28.46 -9.89
CA ASN A 498 13.52 29.89 -9.76
C ASN A 498 12.84 30.75 -10.84
N ALA A 499 12.44 30.13 -11.96
CA ALA A 499 11.65 30.83 -12.99
C ALA A 499 10.21 31.02 -12.49
N ASN A 500 9.55 32.10 -12.96
CA ASN A 500 8.15 32.39 -12.68
C ASN A 500 7.79 32.27 -11.18
N SER A 501 8.49 33.03 -10.34
CA SER A 501 8.26 33.06 -8.89
C SER A 501 6.78 33.29 -8.56
N GLY A 502 6.23 32.48 -7.67
CA GLY A 502 4.83 32.51 -7.25
C GLY A 502 3.88 31.65 -8.08
N THR A 503 4.29 31.11 -9.23
CA THR A 503 3.50 30.13 -9.99
C THR A 503 3.76 28.72 -9.45
N PRO A 504 2.73 27.99 -8.98
CA PRO A 504 2.86 26.59 -8.54
C PRO A 504 3.51 25.72 -9.62
N LYS A 505 4.20 24.68 -9.22
CA LYS A 505 5.01 23.87 -10.13
C LYS A 505 4.74 22.39 -9.96
N HIS A 506 4.60 21.67 -11.09
CA HIS A 506 4.52 20.22 -11.14
C HIS A 506 5.79 19.65 -11.77
N ILE A 507 6.46 18.71 -11.09
CA ILE A 507 7.62 18.00 -11.62
C ILE A 507 7.31 16.51 -11.68
N TYR A 508 7.06 16.00 -12.88
CA TYR A 508 6.86 14.57 -13.13
C TYR A 508 8.21 13.88 -13.29
N CYS A 509 8.49 12.87 -12.47
CA CYS A 509 9.80 12.23 -12.43
C CYS A 509 9.70 10.71 -12.47
N THR A 510 10.58 10.03 -13.22
CA THR A 510 10.90 8.63 -12.94
C THR A 510 11.64 8.50 -11.61
N TYR A 511 11.77 7.30 -11.06
CA TYR A 511 12.24 7.09 -9.68
C TYR A 511 13.64 7.69 -9.41
N THR A 512 14.62 7.39 -10.26
CA THR A 512 15.98 7.93 -10.04
C THR A 512 16.08 9.42 -10.38
N ALA A 513 15.27 9.90 -11.33
CA ALA A 513 15.13 11.33 -11.60
C ALA A 513 14.55 12.06 -10.39
N MET A 514 13.51 11.51 -9.75
CA MET A 514 12.90 12.06 -8.54
C MET A 514 13.92 12.17 -7.39
N LEU A 515 14.73 11.13 -7.17
CA LEU A 515 15.77 11.18 -6.13
C LEU A 515 16.79 12.30 -6.39
N LYS A 516 17.21 12.49 -7.65
CA LYS A 516 18.13 13.55 -8.04
C LYS A 516 17.48 14.94 -7.94
N THR A 517 16.23 15.08 -8.42
CA THR A 517 15.43 16.31 -8.28
C THR A 517 15.31 16.73 -6.84
N ARG A 518 14.96 15.79 -5.97
CA ARG A 518 14.82 16.04 -4.55
C ARG A 518 16.13 16.43 -3.88
N ALA A 519 17.22 15.78 -4.27
CA ALA A 519 18.56 16.16 -3.80
C ALA A 519 18.98 17.57 -4.26
N ALA A 520 18.58 17.99 -5.47
CA ALA A 520 18.78 19.35 -5.96
C ALA A 520 17.95 20.36 -5.15
N LEU A 521 16.66 20.06 -4.90
CA LEU A 521 15.77 20.91 -4.10
C LEU A 521 16.24 21.02 -2.64
N ALA A 522 16.78 19.96 -2.05
CA ALA A 522 17.30 19.97 -0.68
C ALA A 522 18.51 20.91 -0.47
N LYS A 523 19.15 21.39 -1.56
CA LYS A 523 20.22 22.38 -1.48
C LYS A 523 19.68 23.82 -1.34
N ILE A 524 18.42 24.05 -1.69
CA ILE A 524 17.80 25.38 -1.80
C ILE A 524 16.50 25.53 -1.00
N ALA A 525 15.96 24.45 -0.45
CA ALA A 525 14.73 24.43 0.33
C ALA A 525 14.84 23.43 1.49
N ASP A 526 13.97 23.60 2.46
CA ASP A 526 13.79 22.59 3.53
C ASP A 526 12.98 21.42 2.98
N VAL A 527 13.65 20.28 2.84
CA VAL A 527 13.06 19.05 2.32
C VAL A 527 13.08 18.01 3.44
N ALA A 528 11.92 17.53 3.82
CA ALA A 528 11.78 16.51 4.86
C ALA A 528 12.70 15.31 4.57
N ASP A 529 13.30 14.70 5.58
CA ASP A 529 14.18 13.55 5.38
C ASP A 529 13.40 12.42 4.69
N ALA A 530 13.94 11.87 3.61
CA ALA A 530 13.36 10.75 2.85
C ALA A 530 13.34 9.46 3.69
N GLY A 531 13.92 9.55 4.86
CA GLY A 531 13.97 8.51 5.83
C GLY A 531 12.59 8.25 6.41
N VAL A 532 12.11 7.05 6.13
CA VAL A 532 11.41 6.25 7.12
C VAL A 532 10.51 7.10 8.04
N GLY A 533 9.23 7.08 7.76
CA GLY A 533 8.26 7.61 8.70
C GLY A 533 8.58 7.08 10.10
N LYS A 534 8.67 8.02 11.03
CA LYS A 534 8.61 7.70 12.43
C LYS A 534 7.27 7.07 12.73
#